data_604e31dc240e4b1c76b5716a6e69b9d6
#
_entry.id   604e31dc240e4b1c76b5716a6e69b9d6
#
_cell.length_a   1.000
_cell.length_b   1.000
_cell.length_c   1.000
_cell.angle_alpha   90.00
_cell.angle_beta   90.00
_cell.angle_gamma   90.00
#
_symmetry.space_group_name_H-M   'P 1'
#
loop_
_entity.id
_entity.type
_entity.pdbx_description
1 polymer ?
#
loop_
_entity_poly.entity_id
_entity_poly.type
_entity_poly.pdbx_seq_one_letter_code
_entity_poly.pdbx_strand_id
1 'polypeptide(L)'
;MSALYTAVATATGDGRNGEARTDDGQLAVDLAVPKEMGGAGGATNPEQLFAVGYAACFHSALKLVAGRSKAKISDTAVTAEVSINPTDGGGFQLAVALHAEIGGVDQETADSLV
;
A
#
# COMPACT_ATOMS: atom_id res chain seq x y z
N MET A 1 -12.81 -21.98 -5.02
CA MET A 1 -13.37 -20.69 -4.57
C MET A 1 -13.15 -19.63 -5.64
N SER A 2 -14.19 -18.94 -6.04
CA SER A 2 -14.11 -17.91 -7.06
C SER A 2 -13.67 -16.58 -6.45
N ALA A 3 -12.86 -15.83 -7.19
CA ALA A 3 -12.50 -14.49 -6.78
C ALA A 3 -13.72 -13.56 -6.91
N LEU A 4 -13.89 -12.65 -5.95
CA LEU A 4 -14.91 -11.61 -6.05
C LEU A 4 -14.50 -10.54 -7.07
N TYR A 5 -13.21 -10.33 -7.23
CA TYR A 5 -12.67 -9.32 -8.11
C TYR A 5 -11.20 -9.63 -8.39
N THR A 6 -10.76 -9.35 -9.59
CA THR A 6 -9.35 -9.51 -9.98
C THR A 6 -8.91 -8.25 -10.72
N ALA A 7 -7.93 -7.55 -10.18
CA ALA A 7 -7.29 -6.44 -10.86
C ALA A 7 -6.18 -6.96 -11.75
N VAL A 8 -6.08 -6.44 -12.97
CA VAL A 8 -5.06 -6.83 -13.94
C VAL A 8 -4.31 -5.59 -14.39
N ALA A 9 -3.00 -5.62 -14.31
CA ALA A 9 -2.15 -4.52 -14.74
C ALA A 9 -0.97 -5.05 -15.53
N THR A 10 -0.47 -4.24 -16.44
CA THR A 10 0.67 -4.60 -17.29
C THR A 10 1.73 -3.50 -17.24
N ALA A 11 2.96 -3.89 -17.00
CA ALA A 11 4.11 -2.99 -17.08
C ALA A 11 4.82 -3.18 -18.42
N THR A 12 5.22 -2.08 -19.04
CA THR A 12 5.95 -2.07 -20.29
C THR A 12 7.12 -1.10 -20.21
N GLY A 13 8.01 -1.16 -21.20
CA GLY A 13 9.20 -0.32 -21.22
C GLY A 13 10.30 -0.90 -20.34
N ASP A 14 10.92 -0.07 -19.52
CA ASP A 14 12.15 -0.41 -18.81
C ASP A 14 11.90 -0.69 -17.31
N GLY A 15 10.91 -1.51 -17.00
CA GLY A 15 10.65 -1.94 -15.63
C GLY A 15 10.42 -0.76 -14.69
N ARG A 16 11.32 -0.57 -13.72
CA ARG A 16 11.22 0.53 -12.75
C ARG A 16 11.37 1.92 -13.36
N ASN A 17 11.79 2.02 -14.60
CA ASN A 17 11.86 3.26 -15.37
C ASN A 17 10.93 3.24 -16.58
N GLY A 18 9.96 2.35 -16.60
CA GLY A 18 8.98 2.24 -17.66
C GLY A 18 7.64 2.83 -17.27
N GLU A 19 6.59 2.10 -17.60
CA GLU A 19 5.23 2.52 -17.32
C GLU A 19 4.37 1.31 -16.98
N ALA A 20 3.26 1.55 -16.28
CA ALA A 20 2.33 0.49 -15.92
C ALA A 20 0.91 1.02 -15.92
N ARG A 21 -0.02 0.14 -16.25
CA ARG A 21 -1.44 0.52 -16.26
C ARG A 21 -2.34 -0.67 -15.99
N THR A 22 -3.51 -0.39 -15.43
CA THR A 22 -4.56 -1.39 -15.31
C THR A 22 -5.27 -1.56 -16.65
N ASP A 23 -5.86 -2.74 -16.86
CA ASP A 23 -6.53 -3.05 -18.13
C ASP A 23 -7.77 -2.18 -18.38
N ASP A 24 -8.40 -1.67 -17.32
CA ASP A 24 -9.55 -0.78 -17.43
C ASP A 24 -9.15 0.71 -17.56
N GLY A 25 -7.86 1.02 -17.47
CA GLY A 25 -7.37 2.39 -17.60
C GLY A 25 -7.59 3.28 -16.39
N GLN A 26 -8.14 2.75 -15.29
CA GLN A 26 -8.38 3.54 -14.08
C GLN A 26 -7.07 4.04 -13.45
N LEU A 27 -6.01 3.27 -13.58
CA LEU A 27 -4.69 3.64 -13.09
C LEU A 27 -3.69 3.47 -14.23
N ALA A 28 -3.00 4.56 -14.56
CA ALA A 28 -1.93 4.54 -15.55
C ALA A 28 -0.83 5.47 -15.03
N VAL A 29 0.39 4.96 -14.92
CA VAL A 29 1.49 5.70 -14.30
C VAL A 29 2.77 5.52 -15.08
N ASP A 30 3.58 6.59 -15.09
CA ASP A 30 4.99 6.50 -15.44
C ASP A 30 5.78 6.16 -14.19
N LEU A 31 6.84 5.39 -14.35
CA LEU A 31 7.67 4.91 -13.25
C LEU A 31 9.08 5.44 -13.38
N ALA A 32 9.70 5.73 -12.23
CA ALA A 32 11.11 6.09 -12.19
C ALA A 32 11.73 5.53 -10.92
N VAL A 33 12.98 5.08 -11.03
CA VAL A 33 13.74 4.70 -9.85
C VAL A 33 13.97 5.95 -8.99
N PRO A 34 13.65 5.89 -7.68
CA PRO A 34 13.81 7.06 -6.83
C PRO A 34 15.28 7.44 -6.68
N LYS A 35 15.52 8.71 -6.36
CA LYS A 35 16.89 9.23 -6.20
C LYS A 35 17.65 8.48 -5.12
N GLU A 36 16.97 8.06 -4.07
CA GLU A 36 17.56 7.31 -2.96
C GLU A 36 18.13 5.97 -3.41
N MET A 37 17.65 5.42 -4.52
CA MET A 37 18.18 4.20 -5.12
C MET A 37 19.10 4.47 -6.32
N GLY A 38 19.52 5.72 -6.50
CA GLY A 38 20.40 6.11 -7.59
C GLY A 38 19.71 6.46 -8.89
N GLY A 39 18.40 6.61 -8.88
CA GLY A 39 17.62 6.94 -10.09
C GLY A 39 17.39 8.43 -10.27
N ALA A 40 16.65 8.77 -11.32
CA ALA A 40 16.32 10.15 -11.66
C ALA A 40 15.19 10.74 -10.80
N GLY A 41 14.32 9.89 -10.27
CA GLY A 41 13.13 10.35 -9.57
C GLY A 41 12.15 11.00 -10.55
N GLY A 42 11.22 11.78 -10.01
CA GLY A 42 10.27 12.55 -10.82
C GLY A 42 9.02 11.81 -11.24
N ALA A 43 8.90 10.53 -10.92
CA ALA A 43 7.70 9.73 -11.15
C ALA A 43 7.50 8.79 -9.98
N THR A 44 6.38 8.06 -9.99
CA THR A 44 6.11 7.10 -8.93
C THR A 44 6.97 5.83 -9.11
N ASN A 45 6.87 4.91 -8.16
CA ASN A 45 7.62 3.66 -8.16
C ASN A 45 6.75 2.55 -7.59
N PRO A 46 7.14 1.28 -7.77
CA PRO A 46 6.34 0.15 -7.28
C PRO A 46 6.09 0.19 -5.77
N GLU A 47 7.04 0.65 -4.97
CA GLU A 47 6.89 0.71 -3.52
C GLU A 47 5.82 1.72 -3.11
N GLN A 48 5.74 2.87 -3.80
CA GLN A 48 4.66 3.83 -3.55
C GLN A 48 3.29 3.25 -3.91
N LEU A 49 3.20 2.56 -5.03
CA LEU A 49 1.94 1.93 -5.46
C LEU A 49 1.50 0.87 -4.45
N PHE A 50 2.44 0.05 -3.98
CA PHE A 50 2.15 -0.96 -2.96
C PHE A 50 1.69 -0.30 -1.66
N ALA A 51 2.37 0.77 -1.23
CA ALA A 51 2.03 1.47 0.01
C ALA A 51 0.62 2.05 -0.04
N VAL A 52 0.25 2.68 -1.16
CA VAL A 52 -1.10 3.25 -1.34
C VAL A 52 -2.16 2.14 -1.27
N GLY A 53 -1.94 1.06 -2.01
CA GLY A 53 -2.89 -0.05 -2.07
C GLY A 53 -3.02 -0.75 -0.72
N TYR A 54 -1.91 -1.02 -0.07
CA TYR A 54 -1.90 -1.72 1.21
C TYR A 54 -2.57 -0.88 2.31
N ALA A 55 -2.25 0.43 2.35
CA ALA A 55 -2.86 1.33 3.33
C ALA A 55 -4.39 1.38 3.16
N ALA A 56 -4.87 1.51 1.94
CA ALA A 56 -6.30 1.56 1.67
C ALA A 56 -7.00 0.25 2.05
N CYS A 57 -6.39 -0.88 1.71
CA CYS A 57 -6.93 -2.20 2.01
C CYS A 57 -7.01 -2.42 3.53
N PHE A 58 -5.93 -2.13 4.25
CA PHE A 58 -5.90 -2.26 5.70
C PHE A 58 -6.93 -1.33 6.36
N HIS A 59 -7.03 -0.10 5.87
CA HIS A 59 -8.01 0.88 6.39
C HIS A 59 -9.44 0.36 6.24
N SER A 60 -9.77 -0.23 5.10
CA SER A 60 -11.08 -0.83 4.90
C SER A 60 -11.35 -1.98 5.85
N ALA A 61 -10.36 -2.84 6.07
CA ALA A 61 -10.48 -3.96 7.02
C ALA A 61 -10.68 -3.46 8.45
N LEU A 62 -9.94 -2.41 8.84
CA LEU A 62 -10.07 -1.78 10.15
C LEU A 62 -11.51 -1.28 10.38
N LYS A 63 -12.07 -0.58 9.40
CA LYS A 63 -13.43 -0.06 9.49
C LYS A 63 -14.46 -1.17 9.56
N LEU A 64 -14.23 -2.26 8.82
CA LEU A 64 -15.11 -3.42 8.86
C LEU A 64 -15.11 -4.08 10.25
N VAL A 65 -13.93 -4.27 10.84
CA VAL A 65 -13.79 -4.86 12.18
C VAL A 65 -14.45 -3.95 13.22
N ALA A 66 -14.23 -2.64 13.13
CA ALA A 66 -14.87 -1.68 14.04
C ALA A 66 -16.39 -1.74 13.96
N GLY A 67 -16.95 -1.87 12.75
CA GLY A 67 -18.38 -2.02 12.56
C GLY A 67 -18.94 -3.29 13.18
N ARG A 68 -18.23 -4.39 13.02
CA ARG A 68 -18.64 -5.69 13.60
C ARG A 68 -18.59 -5.70 15.12
N SER A 69 -17.61 -5.03 15.71
CA SER A 69 -17.50 -4.91 17.16
C SER A 69 -18.30 -3.74 17.73
N LYS A 70 -19.02 -3.01 16.88
CA LYS A 70 -19.84 -1.84 17.26
C LYS A 70 -19.04 -0.74 17.94
N ALA A 71 -17.75 -0.65 17.63
CA ALA A 71 -16.91 0.44 18.11
C ALA A 71 -17.26 1.70 17.33
N LYS A 72 -17.50 2.80 18.04
CA LYS A 72 -17.82 4.08 17.41
C LYS A 72 -16.54 4.86 17.19
N ILE A 73 -15.88 4.56 16.08
CA ILE A 73 -14.67 5.27 15.72
C ILE A 73 -15.01 6.55 14.95
N SER A 74 -14.19 7.57 15.13
CA SER A 74 -14.30 8.82 14.40
C SER A 74 -13.22 8.86 13.30
N ASP A 75 -12.56 9.96 13.12
CA ASP A 75 -11.55 10.10 12.06
C ASP A 75 -10.48 9.01 12.19
N THR A 76 -10.22 8.31 11.08
CA THR A 76 -9.21 7.27 11.04
C THR A 76 -8.26 7.51 9.89
N ALA A 77 -7.02 7.09 10.07
CA ALA A 77 -6.01 7.14 9.02
C ALA A 77 -5.07 5.94 9.19
N VAL A 78 -4.65 5.37 8.06
CA VAL A 78 -3.64 4.32 8.04
C VAL A 78 -2.51 4.77 7.13
N THR A 79 -1.29 4.74 7.67
CA THR A 79 -0.08 5.05 6.92
C THR A 79 0.73 3.78 6.77
N ALA A 80 1.08 3.43 5.54
CA ALA A 80 1.96 2.31 5.26
C ALA A 80 3.34 2.82 4.85
N GLU A 81 4.37 2.30 5.51
CA GLU A 81 5.76 2.52 5.11
C GLU A 81 6.26 1.25 4.46
N VAL A 82 6.59 1.32 3.18
CA VAL A 82 7.07 0.17 2.41
C VAL A 82 8.52 0.43 2.04
N SER A 83 9.40 -0.45 2.51
CA SER A 83 10.84 -0.35 2.29
C SER A 83 11.31 -1.51 1.42
N ILE A 84 12.31 -1.24 0.57
CA ILE A 84 12.98 -2.28 -0.19
C ILE A 84 14.40 -2.39 0.35
N ASN A 85 14.81 -3.62 0.70
CA ASN A 85 16.08 -3.87 1.34
C ASN A 85 16.86 -4.94 0.56
N PRO A 86 18.16 -4.79 0.38
CA PRO A 86 18.95 -5.84 -0.25
C PRO A 86 19.06 -7.04 0.66
N THR A 87 19.13 -8.22 0.07
CA THR A 87 19.37 -9.48 0.80
C THR A 87 20.75 -10.01 0.47
N ASP A 88 21.25 -10.94 1.31
CA ASP A 88 22.59 -11.52 1.16
C ASP A 88 22.76 -12.26 -0.17
N GLY A 89 21.68 -12.77 -0.75
CA GLY A 89 21.73 -13.50 -2.01
C GLY A 89 21.66 -12.65 -3.28
N GLY A 90 21.79 -11.32 -3.17
CA GLY A 90 21.72 -10.41 -4.32
C GLY A 90 20.32 -10.02 -4.73
N GLY A 91 19.30 -10.48 -4.01
CA GLY A 91 17.92 -10.09 -4.24
C GLY A 91 17.46 -8.94 -3.35
N PHE A 92 16.16 -8.74 -3.31
CA PHE A 92 15.54 -7.67 -2.50
C PHE A 92 14.39 -8.24 -1.69
N GLN A 93 14.12 -7.60 -0.57
CA GLN A 93 13.04 -7.96 0.33
C GLN A 93 12.26 -6.71 0.71
N LEU A 94 10.92 -6.80 0.69
CA LEU A 94 10.08 -5.72 1.15
C LEU A 94 9.86 -5.83 2.65
N ALA A 95 9.82 -4.68 3.31
CA ALA A 95 9.39 -4.58 4.70
C ALA A 95 8.26 -3.55 4.76
N VAL A 96 7.24 -3.84 5.56
CA VAL A 96 6.07 -2.98 5.68
C VAL A 96 5.83 -2.66 7.14
N ALA A 97 5.68 -1.38 7.45
CA ALA A 97 5.21 -0.91 8.76
C ALA A 97 3.90 -0.18 8.57
N LEU A 98 2.94 -0.45 9.44
CA LEU A 98 1.64 0.18 9.41
C LEU A 98 1.42 1.00 10.66
N HIS A 99 0.91 2.21 10.48
CA HIS A 99 0.56 3.12 11.57
C HIS A 99 -0.92 3.46 11.44
N ALA A 100 -1.72 3.07 12.42
CA ALA A 100 -3.15 3.35 12.40
C ALA A 100 -3.49 4.40 13.44
N GLU A 101 -4.20 5.44 13.02
CA GLU A 101 -4.75 6.46 13.92
C GLU A 101 -6.26 6.26 13.98
N ILE A 102 -6.77 6.01 15.17
CA ILE A 102 -8.18 5.68 15.38
C ILE A 102 -8.74 6.62 16.43
N GLY A 103 -9.55 7.58 15.98
CA GLY A 103 -10.21 8.53 16.88
C GLY A 103 -11.50 7.96 17.46
N GLY A 104 -11.98 8.58 18.52
CA GLY A 104 -13.29 8.26 19.11
C GLY A 104 -13.29 7.09 20.09
N VAL A 105 -12.15 6.43 20.29
CA VAL A 105 -12.03 5.28 21.19
C VAL A 105 -10.76 5.44 22.04
N ASP A 106 -10.67 4.68 23.13
CA ASP A 106 -9.47 4.66 23.96
C ASP A 106 -8.39 3.77 23.31
N GLN A 107 -7.18 3.81 23.89
CA GLN A 107 -6.05 3.09 23.35
C GLN A 107 -6.28 1.56 23.37
N GLU A 108 -6.90 1.05 24.42
CA GLU A 108 -7.18 -0.37 24.53
C GLU A 108 -8.12 -0.84 23.42
N THR A 109 -9.18 -0.08 23.15
CA THR A 109 -10.12 -0.39 22.07
C THR A 109 -9.43 -0.28 20.72
N ALA A 110 -8.63 0.78 20.51
CA ALA A 110 -7.89 0.95 19.26
C ALA A 110 -6.95 -0.23 19.02
N ASP A 111 -6.20 -0.66 20.02
CA ASP A 111 -5.29 -1.80 19.90
C ASP A 111 -6.03 -3.08 19.53
N SER A 112 -7.25 -3.26 20.02
CA SER A 112 -8.05 -4.46 19.73
C SER A 112 -8.53 -4.52 18.28
N LEU A 113 -8.57 -3.39 17.57
CA LEU A 113 -9.08 -3.30 16.20
C LEU A 113 -7.99 -3.52 15.14
N VAL A 114 -6.74 -3.48 15.54
CA VAL A 114 -5.60 -3.56 14.58
C VAL A 114 -5.02 -4.96 14.41
#